data_23eace59f1ad569599760207c17d7398
#
_entry.id   23eace59f1ad569599760207c17d7398
#
_cell.length_a   1.000
_cell.length_b   1.000
_cell.length_c   1.000
_cell.angle_alpha   90.00
_cell.angle_beta   90.00
_cell.angle_gamma   90.00
#
_symmetry.space_group_name_H-M   'P 1'
#
loop_
_entity.id
_entity.type
_entity.pdbx_description
1 polymer ?
#
loop_
_entity_poly.entity_id
_entity_poly.type
_entity_poly.pdbx_seq_one_letter_code
_entity_poly.pdbx_strand_id
1 'polypeptide(L)'
;MRPMLRITSYNIHKGLSFFNRRVVVHEVRERLKAINADIVFLQEVQGHHARRMHRYQEWPASPQHEFLAGDVWSDCAYGRNAVYDHGHHGNAILSRFPILRWENEDISAHPFERRGLLHCELAVPGLGEPLHAICLHLALNESGRRKQLQQLSQRIRRMVPDGAPLIIAGDFNDWRQRAGRYLAGELGLKEVFEVTHGQPARSFPAALPIFPLDRIYVRGFSVAAAHVMQGPDWGRLSDHAPLLAHLVHEREHGAVRERRPCAEAVHAG
;
A
#
# COMPACT_ATOMS: atom_id res chain seq x y z
N MET A 1 -23.89 0.45 -10.35
CA MET A 1 -23.09 1.40 -9.51
C MET A 1 -21.62 1.16 -9.81
N ARG A 2 -20.78 2.21 -9.82
CA ARG A 2 -19.33 2.07 -9.94
C ARG A 2 -18.80 1.47 -8.64
N PRO A 3 -17.89 0.47 -8.69
CA PRO A 3 -17.30 -0.05 -7.47
C PRO A 3 -16.50 1.06 -6.77
N MET A 4 -16.84 1.32 -5.53
CA MET A 4 -16.10 2.23 -4.65
C MET A 4 -15.25 1.37 -3.70
N LEU A 5 -13.95 1.59 -3.69
CA LEU A 5 -13.01 0.92 -2.81
C LEU A 5 -12.59 1.86 -1.68
N ARG A 6 -12.61 1.35 -0.47
CA ARG A 6 -12.03 1.99 0.70
C ARG A 6 -10.70 1.33 1.00
N ILE A 7 -9.62 2.07 0.97
CA ILE A 7 -8.28 1.55 1.25
C ILE A 7 -7.62 2.33 2.37
N THR A 8 -6.77 1.66 3.14
CA THR A 8 -5.94 2.33 4.14
C THR A 8 -4.48 1.89 4.05
N SER A 9 -3.55 2.81 4.33
CA SER A 9 -2.13 2.53 4.48
C SER A 9 -1.68 2.92 5.89
N TYR A 10 -0.93 2.04 6.57
CA TYR A 10 -0.52 2.27 7.93
C TYR A 10 0.80 1.58 8.28
N ASN A 11 1.82 2.35 8.65
CA ASN A 11 3.00 1.83 9.32
C ASN A 11 2.64 1.61 10.81
N ILE A 12 2.57 0.34 11.24
CA ILE A 12 2.09 -0.04 12.57
C ILE A 12 3.19 -0.13 13.63
N HIS A 13 4.40 0.32 13.33
CA HIS A 13 5.53 0.34 14.26
C HIS A 13 5.71 -1.00 15.01
N LYS A 14 5.64 -2.12 14.30
CA LYS A 14 5.76 -3.50 14.83
C LYS A 14 4.69 -3.86 15.88
N GLY A 15 3.55 -3.18 15.87
CA GLY A 15 2.48 -3.37 16.85
C GLY A 15 2.84 -2.92 18.27
N LEU A 16 3.79 -1.99 18.38
CA LEU A 16 4.24 -1.40 19.62
C LEU A 16 3.99 0.11 19.62
N SER A 17 3.68 0.67 20.79
CA SER A 17 3.58 2.12 20.97
C SER A 17 4.90 2.82 20.72
N PHE A 18 4.84 4.12 20.46
CA PHE A 18 6.02 4.97 20.38
C PHE A 18 6.99 4.69 21.56
N PHE A 19 8.30 4.57 21.27
CA PHE A 19 9.34 4.09 22.18
C PHE A 19 9.25 2.58 22.59
N ASN A 20 8.45 1.75 21.90
CA ASN A 20 8.33 0.31 22.16
C ASN A 20 7.95 -0.04 23.62
N ARG A 21 7.13 0.79 24.28
CA ARG A 21 6.81 0.63 25.71
C ARG A 21 5.65 -0.33 25.97
N ARG A 22 4.71 -0.42 25.04
CA ARG A 22 3.46 -1.18 25.20
C ARG A 22 3.09 -1.90 23.91
N VAL A 23 2.51 -3.09 24.03
CA VAL A 23 1.87 -3.79 22.92
C VAL A 23 0.56 -3.06 22.61
N VAL A 24 0.38 -2.68 21.35
CA VAL A 24 -0.81 -1.94 20.89
C VAL A 24 -1.51 -2.61 19.70
N VAL A 25 -1.01 -3.75 19.28
CA VAL A 25 -1.53 -4.45 18.09
C VAL A 25 -3.03 -4.82 18.22
N HIS A 26 -3.53 -5.06 19.43
CA HIS A 26 -4.95 -5.31 19.69
C HIS A 26 -5.79 -4.07 19.41
N GLU A 27 -5.36 -2.91 19.91
CA GLU A 27 -6.04 -1.64 19.66
C GLU A 27 -5.94 -1.23 18.19
N VAL A 28 -4.80 -1.49 17.54
CA VAL A 28 -4.63 -1.31 16.08
C VAL A 28 -5.67 -2.16 15.33
N ARG A 29 -5.86 -3.43 15.70
CA ARG A 29 -6.89 -4.29 15.11
C ARG A 29 -8.28 -3.69 15.20
N GLU A 30 -8.69 -3.27 16.38
CA GLU A 30 -10.04 -2.70 16.59
C GLU A 30 -10.23 -1.38 15.82
N ARG A 31 -9.19 -0.55 15.74
CA ARG A 31 -9.23 0.68 14.95
C ARG A 31 -9.28 0.41 13.45
N LEU A 32 -8.53 -0.56 12.93
CA LEU A 32 -8.60 -0.98 11.53
C LEU A 32 -9.98 -1.53 11.17
N LYS A 33 -10.59 -2.33 12.06
CA LYS A 33 -11.98 -2.78 11.90
C LYS A 33 -12.95 -1.59 11.82
N ALA A 34 -12.80 -0.59 12.68
CA ALA A 34 -13.64 0.60 12.67
C ALA A 34 -13.49 1.45 11.40
N ILE A 35 -12.30 1.53 10.81
CA ILE A 35 -12.08 2.15 9.49
C ILE A 35 -12.90 1.40 8.41
N ASN A 36 -13.04 0.10 8.55
CA ASN A 36 -13.81 -0.74 7.64
C ASN A 36 -13.31 -0.66 6.19
N ALA A 37 -11.98 -0.65 6.00
CA ALA A 37 -11.36 -0.64 4.66
C ALA A 37 -11.53 -1.99 3.95
N ASP A 38 -11.61 -1.97 2.62
CA ASP A 38 -11.66 -3.17 1.79
C ASP A 38 -10.27 -3.79 1.61
N ILE A 39 -9.24 -2.92 1.53
CA ILE A 39 -7.84 -3.33 1.39
C ILE A 39 -7.00 -2.50 2.37
N VAL A 40 -6.10 -3.17 3.10
CA VAL A 40 -5.21 -2.55 4.08
C VAL A 40 -3.76 -2.84 3.72
N PHE A 41 -2.96 -1.78 3.58
CA PHE A 41 -1.52 -1.84 3.32
C PHE A 41 -0.77 -1.55 4.62
N LEU A 42 -0.03 -2.52 5.14
CA LEU A 42 0.64 -2.42 6.42
C LEU A 42 2.17 -2.49 6.26
N GLN A 43 2.88 -1.61 6.96
CA GLN A 43 4.34 -1.62 7.03
C GLN A 43 4.79 -1.90 8.46
N GLU A 44 6.01 -2.38 8.60
CA GLU A 44 6.61 -2.84 9.86
C GLU A 44 5.80 -3.92 10.58
N VAL A 45 5.11 -4.77 9.83
CA VAL A 45 4.36 -5.89 10.40
C VAL A 45 5.30 -6.95 10.94
N GLN A 46 5.15 -7.29 12.20
CA GLN A 46 5.94 -8.34 12.84
C GLN A 46 5.35 -9.72 12.49
N GLY A 47 6.17 -10.57 11.89
CA GLY A 47 5.85 -11.98 11.76
C GLY A 47 6.12 -12.72 13.10
N HIS A 48 6.96 -13.74 13.06
CA HIS A 48 7.40 -14.38 14.29
C HIS A 48 8.44 -13.54 15.02
N HIS A 49 8.40 -13.52 16.38
CA HIS A 49 9.42 -12.86 17.19
C HIS A 49 9.53 -13.48 18.59
N ALA A 50 10.37 -14.50 18.76
CA ALA A 50 10.49 -15.31 19.97
C ALA A 50 10.68 -14.48 21.25
N ARG A 51 11.60 -13.48 21.25
CA ARG A 51 11.84 -12.65 22.44
C ARG A 51 10.65 -11.78 22.83
N ARG A 52 9.86 -11.26 21.87
CA ARG A 52 8.70 -10.45 22.17
C ARG A 52 7.55 -11.29 22.69
N MET A 53 7.32 -12.47 22.12
CA MET A 53 6.35 -13.44 22.61
C MET A 53 6.63 -13.83 24.07
N HIS A 54 7.90 -13.97 24.44
CA HIS A 54 8.28 -14.27 25.84
C HIS A 54 8.17 -13.03 26.75
N ARG A 55 8.48 -11.84 26.24
CA ARG A 55 8.51 -10.59 27.04
C ARG A 55 7.14 -10.01 27.33
N TYR A 56 6.20 -10.11 26.39
CA TYR A 56 4.89 -9.49 26.47
C TYR A 56 3.81 -10.56 26.46
N GLN A 57 3.07 -10.68 27.57
CA GLN A 57 1.96 -11.64 27.70
C GLN A 57 0.85 -11.39 26.68
N GLU A 58 0.62 -10.12 26.29
CA GLU A 58 -0.38 -9.71 25.32
C GLU A 58 0.08 -9.84 23.88
N TRP A 59 1.26 -10.41 23.61
CA TRP A 59 1.73 -10.60 22.25
C TRP A 59 0.88 -11.64 21.53
N PRO A 60 0.36 -11.38 20.30
CA PRO A 60 -0.43 -12.37 19.58
C PRO A 60 0.31 -13.68 19.39
N ALA A 61 -0.39 -14.81 19.54
CA ALA A 61 0.17 -16.14 19.31
C ALA A 61 0.44 -16.39 17.81
N SER A 62 -0.39 -15.83 16.94
CA SER A 62 -0.19 -15.87 15.49
C SER A 62 0.62 -14.67 14.99
N PRO A 63 1.21 -14.75 13.78
CA PRO A 63 1.83 -13.60 13.12
C PRO A 63 0.88 -12.39 13.04
N GLN A 64 1.41 -11.18 13.18
CA GLN A 64 0.57 -9.98 13.26
C GLN A 64 -0.35 -9.78 12.05
N HIS A 65 0.08 -10.14 10.82
CA HIS A 65 -0.78 -10.01 9.64
C HIS A 65 -2.01 -10.90 9.72
N GLU A 66 -1.88 -12.15 10.20
CA GLU A 66 -3.00 -13.06 10.42
C GLU A 66 -3.90 -12.57 11.56
N PHE A 67 -3.29 -12.15 12.67
CA PHE A 67 -4.01 -11.59 13.81
C PHE A 67 -4.84 -10.35 13.43
N LEU A 68 -4.26 -9.44 12.65
CA LEU A 68 -4.93 -8.22 12.20
C LEU A 68 -6.01 -8.49 11.16
N ALA A 69 -5.80 -9.47 10.26
CA ALA A 69 -6.81 -9.87 9.29
C ALA A 69 -8.07 -10.40 9.99
N GLY A 70 -7.90 -11.31 10.95
CA GLY A 70 -8.99 -11.88 11.73
C GLY A 70 -10.14 -12.36 10.83
N ASP A 71 -11.37 -12.00 11.22
CA ASP A 71 -12.59 -12.38 10.49
C ASP A 71 -13.05 -11.30 9.48
N VAL A 72 -12.33 -10.18 9.37
CA VAL A 72 -12.77 -9.04 8.54
C VAL A 72 -12.19 -9.11 7.14
N TRP A 73 -10.90 -9.44 7.03
CA TRP A 73 -10.21 -9.59 5.77
C TRP A 73 -9.97 -11.07 5.50
N SER A 74 -10.73 -11.59 4.56
CA SER A 74 -10.75 -13.03 4.24
C SER A 74 -9.45 -13.54 3.66
N ASP A 75 -8.59 -12.64 3.17
CA ASP A 75 -7.30 -12.99 2.58
C ASP A 75 -6.20 -12.03 3.00
N CYS A 76 -4.95 -12.52 3.08
CA CYS A 76 -3.81 -11.70 3.41
C CYS A 76 -2.52 -12.23 2.79
N ALA A 77 -1.61 -11.32 2.43
CA ALA A 77 -0.26 -11.63 1.98
C ALA A 77 0.76 -10.93 2.90
N TYR A 78 1.90 -11.59 3.13
CA TYR A 78 2.96 -11.07 3.97
C TYR A 78 4.33 -11.23 3.31
N GLY A 79 5.00 -10.10 3.04
CA GLY A 79 6.36 -10.02 2.52
C GLY A 79 7.38 -9.92 3.66
N ARG A 80 8.16 -10.98 3.86
CA ARG A 80 9.25 -11.01 4.84
C ARG A 80 10.44 -10.21 4.31
N ASN A 81 10.76 -9.08 4.92
CA ASN A 81 11.83 -8.18 4.46
C ASN A 81 13.08 -8.27 5.34
N ALA A 82 12.97 -7.97 6.61
CA ALA A 82 14.07 -8.03 7.56
C ALA A 82 13.99 -9.30 8.42
N VAL A 83 15.03 -10.13 8.34
CA VAL A 83 15.15 -11.37 9.10
C VAL A 83 16.35 -11.24 10.05
N TYR A 84 16.16 -11.63 11.30
CA TYR A 84 17.17 -11.62 12.36
C TYR A 84 16.97 -12.84 13.27
N ASP A 85 17.94 -13.14 14.14
CA ASP A 85 17.98 -14.39 14.93
C ASP A 85 16.71 -14.71 15.72
N HIS A 86 15.96 -13.68 16.11
CA HIS A 86 14.77 -13.84 16.97
C HIS A 86 13.45 -13.64 16.25
N GLY A 87 13.47 -13.36 14.96
CA GLY A 87 12.25 -13.12 14.21
C GLY A 87 12.44 -12.39 12.90
N HIS A 88 11.34 -11.85 12.39
CA HIS A 88 11.31 -11.10 11.13
C HIS A 88 10.16 -10.11 11.11
N HIS A 89 10.32 -9.05 10.31
CA HIS A 89 9.24 -8.12 9.99
C HIS A 89 9.23 -7.75 8.51
N GLY A 90 8.13 -7.17 8.06
CA GLY A 90 7.97 -6.80 6.67
C GLY A 90 6.69 -6.02 6.39
N ASN A 91 6.19 -6.18 5.17
CA ASN A 91 4.96 -5.56 4.71
C ASN A 91 3.83 -6.58 4.64
N ALA A 92 2.58 -6.14 4.81
CA ALA A 92 1.42 -6.99 4.59
C ALA A 92 0.34 -6.26 3.80
N ILE A 93 -0.46 -7.03 3.07
CA ILE A 93 -1.72 -6.58 2.47
C ILE A 93 -2.81 -7.47 3.02
N LEU A 94 -3.84 -6.86 3.63
CA LEU A 94 -5.07 -7.54 4.06
C LEU A 94 -6.17 -7.17 3.06
N SER A 95 -6.97 -8.14 2.63
CA SER A 95 -7.98 -7.94 1.60
C SER A 95 -9.29 -8.65 1.93
N ARG A 96 -10.41 -7.99 1.65
CA ARG A 96 -11.73 -8.62 1.59
C ARG A 96 -11.96 -9.40 0.31
N PHE A 97 -11.09 -9.18 -0.67
CA PHE A 97 -11.17 -9.82 -1.98
C PHE A 97 -10.10 -10.90 -2.08
N PRO A 98 -10.34 -11.97 -2.86
CA PRO A 98 -9.36 -13.02 -3.07
C PRO A 98 -8.04 -12.47 -3.63
N ILE A 99 -6.93 -12.88 -3.05
CA ILE A 99 -5.58 -12.65 -3.58
C ILE A 99 -5.27 -13.79 -4.55
N LEU A 100 -5.28 -13.49 -5.86
CA LEU A 100 -5.04 -14.48 -6.91
C LEU A 100 -3.58 -14.91 -6.96
N ARG A 101 -2.69 -13.96 -6.76
CA ARG A 101 -1.24 -14.15 -6.78
C ARG A 101 -0.57 -13.06 -5.94
N TRP A 102 0.58 -13.40 -5.34
CA TRP A 102 1.43 -12.41 -4.71
C TRP A 102 2.90 -12.79 -4.77
N GLU A 103 3.76 -11.80 -4.75
CA GLU A 103 5.22 -11.94 -4.71
C GLU A 103 5.81 -10.85 -3.83
N ASN A 104 6.91 -11.16 -3.14
CA ASN A 104 7.70 -10.18 -2.39
C ASN A 104 9.09 -10.10 -2.97
N GLU A 105 9.46 -8.95 -3.53
CA GLU A 105 10.77 -8.69 -4.14
C GLU A 105 11.67 -7.94 -3.15
N ASP A 106 12.90 -8.42 -2.94
CA ASP A 106 13.90 -7.69 -2.14
C ASP A 106 14.39 -6.47 -2.94
N ILE A 107 14.07 -5.30 -2.45
CA ILE A 107 14.50 -4.01 -3.00
C ILE A 107 15.53 -3.32 -2.11
N SER A 108 16.23 -4.03 -1.25
CA SER A 108 17.20 -3.49 -0.32
C SER A 108 18.32 -2.75 -1.05
N ALA A 109 18.53 -1.50 -0.73
CA ALA A 109 19.63 -0.70 -1.27
C ALA A 109 20.92 -0.83 -0.45
N HIS A 110 20.81 -1.35 0.79
CA HIS A 110 21.93 -1.50 1.72
C HIS A 110 21.75 -2.78 2.56
N PRO A 111 22.84 -3.50 2.90
CA PRO A 111 22.78 -4.76 3.68
C PRO A 111 22.13 -4.62 5.06
N PHE A 112 22.28 -3.48 5.70
CA PHE A 112 21.74 -3.22 7.05
C PHE A 112 20.33 -2.62 7.05
N GLU A 113 19.76 -2.30 5.89
CA GLU A 113 18.41 -1.77 5.76
C GLU A 113 17.61 -2.62 4.77
N ARG A 114 17.01 -3.69 5.28
CA ARG A 114 16.25 -4.63 4.46
C ARG A 114 14.88 -4.06 4.12
N ARG A 115 14.56 -4.03 2.82
CA ARG A 115 13.30 -3.49 2.28
C ARG A 115 12.73 -4.43 1.23
N GLY A 116 11.41 -4.53 1.19
CA GLY A 116 10.72 -5.37 0.21
C GLY A 116 9.57 -4.63 -0.44
N LEU A 117 9.22 -5.11 -1.63
CA LEU A 117 8.06 -4.72 -2.40
C LEU A 117 7.12 -5.91 -2.43
N LEU A 118 6.00 -5.83 -1.72
CA LEU A 118 4.95 -6.83 -1.73
C LEU A 118 3.92 -6.46 -2.80
N HIS A 119 3.78 -7.28 -3.84
CA HIS A 119 2.86 -7.09 -4.95
C HIS A 119 1.82 -8.20 -4.95
N CYS A 120 0.54 -7.83 -4.91
CA CYS A 120 -0.61 -8.73 -4.97
C CYS A 120 -1.48 -8.42 -6.19
N GLU A 121 -2.09 -9.44 -6.77
CA GLU A 121 -3.16 -9.37 -7.75
C GLU A 121 -4.47 -9.76 -7.06
N LEU A 122 -5.46 -8.86 -7.04
CA LEU A 122 -6.71 -9.02 -6.31
C LEU A 122 -7.90 -9.16 -7.25
N ALA A 123 -8.79 -10.12 -6.98
CA ALA A 123 -10.05 -10.29 -7.71
C ALA A 123 -11.13 -9.38 -7.14
N VAL A 124 -11.15 -8.11 -7.55
CA VAL A 124 -12.13 -7.12 -7.09
C VAL A 124 -13.36 -7.14 -7.98
N PRO A 125 -14.58 -7.41 -7.44
CA PRO A 125 -15.80 -7.42 -8.22
C PRO A 125 -16.05 -6.10 -8.96
N GLY A 126 -16.34 -6.19 -10.26
CA GLY A 126 -16.69 -5.05 -11.11
C GLY A 126 -15.50 -4.28 -11.72
N LEU A 127 -14.25 -4.71 -11.49
CA LEU A 127 -13.09 -4.13 -12.19
C LEU A 127 -12.88 -4.73 -13.60
N GLY A 128 -13.29 -5.97 -13.83
CA GLY A 128 -13.12 -6.64 -15.14
C GLY A 128 -11.74 -7.28 -15.34
N GLU A 129 -10.74 -6.84 -14.61
CA GLU A 129 -9.37 -7.36 -14.58
C GLU A 129 -8.81 -7.29 -13.15
N PRO A 130 -7.74 -8.05 -12.82
CA PRO A 130 -7.15 -8.00 -11.50
C PRO A 130 -6.67 -6.61 -11.11
N LEU A 131 -6.94 -6.21 -9.86
CA LEU A 131 -6.33 -5.03 -9.25
C LEU A 131 -4.91 -5.37 -8.81
N HIS A 132 -3.94 -4.62 -9.31
CA HIS A 132 -2.59 -4.71 -8.80
C HIS A 132 -2.43 -3.84 -7.55
N ALA A 133 -2.05 -4.45 -6.43
CA ALA A 133 -1.84 -3.78 -5.15
C ALA A 133 -0.38 -3.95 -4.71
N ILE A 134 0.33 -2.85 -4.49
CA ILE A 134 1.74 -2.87 -4.09
C ILE A 134 1.91 -2.17 -2.74
N CYS A 135 2.43 -2.91 -1.75
CA CYS A 135 2.82 -2.37 -0.44
C CYS A 135 4.34 -2.29 -0.33
N LEU A 136 4.85 -1.14 0.10
CA LEU A 136 6.27 -0.92 0.24
C LEU A 136 6.61 -0.08 1.49
N HIS A 137 7.89 -0.17 1.90
CA HIS A 137 8.51 0.68 2.88
C HIS A 137 9.92 1.02 2.38
N LEU A 138 10.15 2.27 1.94
CA LEU A 138 11.39 2.67 1.30
C LEU A 138 12.49 3.03 2.32
N ALA A 139 13.72 3.17 1.81
CA ALA A 139 14.90 3.51 2.62
C ALA A 139 14.82 4.92 3.22
N LEU A 140 15.47 5.09 4.37
CA LEU A 140 15.60 6.39 5.04
C LEU A 140 16.47 7.38 4.26
N ASN A 141 17.50 6.89 3.55
CA ASN A 141 18.38 7.73 2.77
C ASN A 141 17.88 7.91 1.32
N GLU A 142 18.17 9.05 0.72
CA GLU A 142 17.66 9.42 -0.60
C GLU A 142 18.23 8.56 -1.74
N SER A 143 19.51 8.18 -1.66
CA SER A 143 20.13 7.36 -2.71
C SER A 143 19.51 5.97 -2.76
N GLY A 144 19.19 5.39 -1.60
CA GLY A 144 18.46 4.12 -1.49
C GLY A 144 17.05 4.24 -2.07
N ARG A 145 16.28 5.28 -1.66
CA ARG A 145 14.95 5.51 -2.22
C ARG A 145 14.94 5.61 -3.74
N ARG A 146 15.91 6.37 -4.31
CA ARG A 146 15.99 6.50 -5.77
C ARG A 146 16.19 5.15 -6.47
N LYS A 147 17.09 4.30 -5.96
CA LYS A 147 17.28 2.93 -6.49
C LYS A 147 16.01 2.11 -6.36
N GLN A 148 15.35 2.17 -5.23
CA GLN A 148 14.11 1.44 -4.96
C GLN A 148 12.95 1.90 -5.84
N LEU A 149 12.82 3.19 -6.11
CA LEU A 149 11.83 3.72 -7.05
C LEU A 149 12.10 3.26 -8.49
N GLN A 150 13.37 3.12 -8.89
CA GLN A 150 13.72 2.52 -10.19
C GLN A 150 13.33 1.04 -10.26
N GLN A 151 13.58 0.26 -9.21
CA GLN A 151 13.16 -1.14 -9.11
C GLN A 151 11.62 -1.27 -9.13
N LEU A 152 10.90 -0.40 -8.40
CA LEU A 152 9.43 -0.31 -8.45
C LEU A 152 8.94 -0.06 -9.87
N SER A 153 9.51 0.92 -10.60
CA SER A 153 9.14 1.21 -11.99
C SER A 153 9.39 0.01 -12.91
N GLN A 154 10.54 -0.64 -12.77
CA GLN A 154 10.86 -1.85 -13.54
C GLN A 154 9.88 -2.99 -13.24
N ARG A 155 9.52 -3.19 -11.97
CA ARG A 155 8.52 -4.18 -11.55
C ARG A 155 7.17 -3.89 -12.19
N ILE A 156 6.70 -2.65 -12.13
CA ILE A 156 5.41 -2.26 -12.69
C ILE A 156 5.40 -2.50 -14.20
N ARG A 157 6.41 -2.04 -14.93
CA ARG A 157 6.51 -2.25 -16.40
C ARG A 157 6.56 -3.73 -16.78
N ARG A 158 7.11 -4.59 -15.94
CA ARG A 158 7.23 -6.03 -16.20
C ARG A 158 5.97 -6.82 -15.87
N MET A 159 5.29 -6.45 -14.78
CA MET A 159 4.28 -7.30 -14.15
C MET A 159 2.86 -6.73 -14.18
N VAL A 160 2.71 -5.44 -14.45
CA VAL A 160 1.41 -4.78 -14.46
C VAL A 160 1.06 -4.40 -15.90
N PRO A 161 -0.01 -4.96 -16.49
CA PRO A 161 -0.43 -4.61 -17.84
C PRO A 161 -0.68 -3.11 -18.00
N ASP A 162 -0.47 -2.60 -19.20
CA ASP A 162 -0.76 -1.20 -19.50
C ASP A 162 -2.25 -0.91 -19.28
N GLY A 163 -2.55 0.19 -18.58
CA GLY A 163 -3.92 0.55 -18.24
C GLY A 163 -4.51 -0.18 -17.03
N ALA A 164 -3.97 -1.32 -16.61
CA ALA A 164 -4.52 -2.09 -15.49
C ALA A 164 -4.65 -1.26 -14.21
N PRO A 165 -5.71 -1.47 -13.41
CA PRO A 165 -5.91 -0.77 -12.16
C PRO A 165 -4.78 -1.09 -11.18
N LEU A 166 -4.17 -0.04 -10.63
CA LEU A 166 -2.99 -0.15 -9.77
C LEU A 166 -3.13 0.76 -8.55
N ILE A 167 -2.83 0.22 -7.38
CA ILE A 167 -2.70 0.95 -6.12
C ILE A 167 -1.32 0.66 -5.53
N ILE A 168 -0.57 1.71 -5.22
CA ILE A 168 0.71 1.61 -4.51
C ILE A 168 0.57 2.40 -3.22
N ALA A 169 0.79 1.76 -2.09
CA ALA A 169 0.68 2.42 -0.80
C ALA A 169 1.79 1.99 0.16
N GLY A 170 2.17 2.88 1.06
CA GLY A 170 3.16 2.58 2.08
C GLY A 170 3.92 3.77 2.61
N ASP A 171 4.97 3.45 3.36
CA ASP A 171 5.92 4.42 3.87
C ASP A 171 7.04 4.67 2.86
N PHE A 172 6.99 5.82 2.22
CA PHE A 172 7.96 6.22 1.20
C PHE A 172 9.21 6.88 1.81
N ASN A 173 9.18 7.25 3.08
CA ASN A 173 10.25 8.01 3.75
C ASN A 173 10.67 9.27 2.95
N ASP A 174 9.77 9.79 2.11
CA ASP A 174 10.06 10.85 1.14
C ASP A 174 9.63 12.23 1.63
N TRP A 175 10.22 12.67 2.72
CA TRP A 175 9.99 14.01 3.28
C TRP A 175 10.36 15.16 2.33
N ARG A 176 11.20 14.91 1.30
CA ARG A 176 11.56 15.88 0.25
C ARG A 176 10.62 15.87 -0.95
N GLN A 177 9.61 15.02 -0.98
CA GLN A 177 8.57 14.92 -2.01
C GLN A 177 9.12 14.70 -3.44
N ARG A 178 10.15 13.86 -3.56
CA ARG A 178 10.78 13.56 -4.86
C ARG A 178 10.15 12.35 -5.57
N ALA A 179 9.60 11.41 -4.80
CA ALA A 179 8.98 10.21 -5.35
C ALA A 179 7.77 10.52 -6.23
N GLY A 180 6.93 11.50 -5.83
CA GLY A 180 5.72 11.88 -6.57
C GLY A 180 6.01 12.28 -8.01
N ARG A 181 6.99 13.17 -8.22
CA ARG A 181 7.39 13.61 -9.58
C ARG A 181 7.90 12.47 -10.44
N TYR A 182 8.66 11.55 -9.84
CA TYR A 182 9.17 10.39 -10.55
C TYR A 182 8.03 9.45 -10.95
N LEU A 183 7.14 9.08 -10.02
CA LEU A 183 6.06 8.13 -10.27
C LEU A 183 4.97 8.70 -11.19
N ALA A 184 4.63 9.99 -11.06
CA ALA A 184 3.67 10.65 -11.94
C ALA A 184 4.19 10.74 -13.39
N GLY A 185 5.45 11.14 -13.59
CA GLY A 185 6.04 11.29 -14.92
C GLY A 185 6.33 9.95 -15.61
N GLU A 186 6.82 8.96 -14.87
CA GLU A 186 7.25 7.67 -15.44
C GLU A 186 6.12 6.65 -15.61
N LEU A 187 5.09 6.70 -14.74
CA LEU A 187 4.07 5.65 -14.65
C LEU A 187 2.63 6.17 -14.74
N GLY A 188 2.44 7.47 -14.90
CA GLY A 188 1.11 8.09 -14.97
C GLY A 188 0.28 7.94 -13.69
N LEU A 189 0.92 7.76 -12.54
CA LEU A 189 0.26 7.58 -11.26
C LEU A 189 -0.18 8.92 -10.67
N LYS A 190 -1.38 8.95 -10.06
CA LYS A 190 -1.90 10.09 -9.31
C LYS A 190 -1.66 9.87 -7.82
N GLU A 191 -1.10 10.85 -7.11
CA GLU A 191 -1.02 10.80 -5.63
C GLU A 191 -2.35 11.26 -5.04
N VAL A 192 -2.92 10.46 -4.16
CA VAL A 192 -4.29 10.63 -3.68
C VAL A 192 -4.52 11.95 -2.95
N PHE A 193 -3.60 12.37 -2.08
CA PHE A 193 -3.74 13.62 -1.32
C PHE A 193 -3.38 14.85 -2.14
N GLU A 194 -2.43 14.75 -3.07
CA GLU A 194 -2.15 15.84 -4.00
C GLU A 194 -3.37 16.15 -4.87
N VAL A 195 -4.10 15.11 -5.33
CA VAL A 195 -5.33 15.27 -6.10
C VAL A 195 -6.45 15.91 -5.28
N THR A 196 -6.60 15.53 -3.99
CA THR A 196 -7.74 15.97 -3.16
C THR A 196 -7.46 17.24 -2.37
N HIS A 197 -6.21 17.46 -1.95
CA HIS A 197 -5.83 18.54 -1.03
C HIS A 197 -4.74 19.47 -1.60
N GLY A 198 -4.23 19.20 -2.81
CA GLY A 198 -3.16 19.97 -3.44
C GLY A 198 -1.77 19.79 -2.82
N GLN A 199 -1.64 18.92 -1.81
CA GLN A 199 -0.38 18.62 -1.14
C GLN A 199 -0.41 17.22 -0.52
N PRO A 200 0.75 16.55 -0.36
CA PRO A 200 0.83 15.23 0.26
C PRO A 200 0.37 15.24 1.72
N ALA A 201 -0.14 14.09 2.17
CA ALA A 201 -0.56 13.89 3.56
C ALA A 201 0.62 14.00 4.53
N ARG A 202 0.48 14.77 5.59
CA ARG A 202 1.42 14.76 6.72
C ARG A 202 1.00 13.64 7.66
N SER A 203 1.86 12.64 7.85
CA SER A 203 1.58 11.42 8.60
C SER A 203 2.51 11.18 9.78
N PHE A 204 3.65 11.84 9.83
CA PHE A 204 4.69 11.62 10.84
C PHE A 204 5.17 12.92 11.49
N PRO A 205 5.46 12.94 12.84
CA PRO A 205 5.04 11.91 13.79
C PRO A 205 3.53 11.99 14.06
N ALA A 206 2.86 10.86 14.35
CA ALA A 206 1.39 10.78 14.44
C ALA A 206 0.77 11.72 15.48
N ALA A 207 1.48 12.02 16.57
CA ALA A 207 1.01 12.94 17.62
C ALA A 207 0.97 14.41 17.16
N LEU A 208 1.84 14.80 16.21
CA LEU A 208 1.90 16.13 15.59
C LEU A 208 2.45 16.00 14.17
N PRO A 209 1.62 15.67 13.19
CA PRO A 209 2.06 15.34 11.84
C PRO A 209 2.68 16.54 11.10
N ILE A 210 3.99 16.44 10.82
CA ILE A 210 4.78 17.45 10.15
C ILE A 210 5.30 16.94 8.80
N PHE A 211 5.79 15.68 8.77
CA PHE A 211 6.44 15.12 7.60
C PHE A 211 5.49 14.24 6.79
N PRO A 212 5.50 14.39 5.45
CA PRO A 212 4.69 13.59 4.56
C PRO A 212 5.44 12.32 4.14
N LEU A 213 5.53 11.31 5.01
CA LEU A 213 6.28 10.08 4.76
C LEU A 213 5.46 9.01 4.02
N ASP A 214 4.18 8.87 4.38
CA ASP A 214 3.29 7.87 3.83
C ASP A 214 2.57 8.40 2.58
N ARG A 215 2.35 7.53 1.58
CA ARG A 215 1.74 7.88 0.29
C ARG A 215 0.77 6.81 -0.18
N ILE A 216 -0.20 7.25 -0.99
CA ILE A 216 -1.07 6.38 -1.78
C ILE A 216 -1.08 6.90 -3.21
N TYR A 217 -0.62 6.08 -4.15
CA TYR A 217 -0.66 6.35 -5.58
C TYR A 217 -1.65 5.42 -6.26
N VAL A 218 -2.35 5.94 -7.26
CA VAL A 218 -3.38 5.18 -7.98
C VAL A 218 -3.31 5.38 -9.49
N ARG A 219 -3.71 4.36 -10.25
CA ARG A 219 -4.01 4.38 -11.68
C ARG A 219 -5.31 3.64 -11.92
N GLY A 220 -6.18 4.15 -12.82
CA GLY A 220 -7.49 3.58 -13.09
C GLY A 220 -8.56 3.96 -12.06
N PHE A 221 -8.27 4.94 -11.18
CA PHE A 221 -9.20 5.41 -10.16
C PHE A 221 -9.27 6.93 -10.10
N SER A 222 -10.49 7.44 -9.87
CA SER A 222 -10.72 8.78 -9.34
C SER A 222 -10.81 8.72 -7.82
N VAL A 223 -10.41 9.81 -7.16
CA VAL A 223 -10.39 9.90 -5.70
C VAL A 223 -11.64 10.64 -5.23
N ALA A 224 -12.52 9.94 -4.50
CA ALA A 224 -13.74 10.54 -3.94
C ALA A 224 -13.46 11.28 -2.62
N ALA A 225 -12.57 10.74 -1.79
CA ALA A 225 -12.16 11.36 -0.54
C ALA A 225 -10.82 10.78 -0.06
N ALA A 226 -10.08 11.58 0.72
CA ALA A 226 -8.86 11.15 1.39
C ALA A 226 -8.75 11.80 2.78
N HIS A 227 -8.33 11.03 3.77
CA HIS A 227 -8.23 11.47 5.16
C HIS A 227 -6.97 10.93 5.84
N VAL A 228 -6.33 11.77 6.63
CA VAL A 228 -5.31 11.34 7.59
C VAL A 228 -6.02 11.08 8.92
N MET A 229 -5.89 9.88 9.46
CA MET A 229 -6.51 9.48 10.72
C MET A 229 -5.68 10.04 11.89
N GLN A 230 -6.14 11.13 12.46
CA GLN A 230 -5.43 11.89 13.51
C GLN A 230 -6.17 11.85 14.84
N GLY A 231 -5.54 12.40 15.85
CA GLY A 231 -6.08 12.57 17.20
C GLY A 231 -5.42 11.66 18.23
N PRO A 232 -5.79 11.83 19.51
CA PRO A 232 -5.12 11.15 20.64
C PRO A 232 -5.14 9.63 20.54
N ASP A 233 -6.16 9.09 19.91
CA ASP A 233 -6.35 7.65 19.75
C ASP A 233 -5.32 7.04 18.80
N TRP A 234 -4.97 7.74 17.70
CA TRP A 234 -4.01 7.28 16.72
C TRP A 234 -2.55 7.60 17.12
N GLY A 235 -2.32 8.77 17.71
CA GLY A 235 -1.00 9.21 18.14
C GLY A 235 -0.35 8.35 19.25
N ARG A 236 -1.09 7.40 19.83
CA ARG A 236 -0.59 6.47 20.85
C ARG A 236 -0.28 5.08 20.30
N LEU A 237 -0.77 4.76 19.11
CA LEU A 237 -0.70 3.42 18.53
C LEU A 237 0.54 3.21 17.65
N SER A 238 1.00 4.25 16.98
CA SER A 238 2.21 4.23 16.15
C SER A 238 2.80 5.63 16.11
N ASP A 239 4.00 5.75 15.62
CA ASP A 239 4.63 7.03 15.26
C ASP A 239 4.15 7.56 13.90
N HIS A 240 3.43 6.77 13.11
CA HIS A 240 2.76 7.17 11.88
C HIS A 240 1.25 7.26 12.05
N ALA A 241 0.62 8.20 11.34
CA ALA A 241 -0.84 8.31 11.23
C ALA A 241 -1.33 7.54 9.99
N PRO A 242 -2.42 6.73 10.11
CA PRO A 242 -2.96 6.03 8.96
C PRO A 242 -3.52 6.97 7.89
N LEU A 243 -3.35 6.60 6.63
CA LEU A 243 -3.99 7.24 5.48
C LEU A 243 -5.20 6.41 5.04
N LEU A 244 -6.32 7.06 4.81
CA LEU A 244 -7.56 6.47 4.30
C LEU A 244 -7.92 7.14 2.97
N ALA A 245 -8.27 6.35 1.96
CA ALA A 245 -8.77 6.85 0.68
C ALA A 245 -10.03 6.11 0.24
N HIS A 246 -10.94 6.86 -0.37
CA HIS A 246 -12.11 6.35 -1.07
C HIS A 246 -11.89 6.53 -2.56
N LEU A 247 -11.84 5.42 -3.29
CA LEU A 247 -11.51 5.36 -4.71
C LEU A 247 -12.72 4.89 -5.51
N VAL A 248 -12.93 5.49 -6.67
CA VAL A 248 -13.97 5.09 -7.63
C VAL A 248 -13.29 4.66 -8.92
N HIS A 249 -13.54 3.43 -9.37
CA HIS A 249 -12.92 2.91 -10.59
C HIS A 249 -13.33 3.74 -11.83
N GLU A 250 -12.34 4.20 -12.57
CA GLU A 250 -12.48 4.86 -13.86
C GLU A 250 -12.62 3.76 -14.92
N ARG A 251 -13.85 3.45 -15.39
CA ARG A 251 -13.98 2.59 -16.56
C ARG A 251 -13.35 3.32 -17.73
N GLU A 252 -12.44 2.68 -18.45
CA GLU A 252 -12.07 3.17 -19.78
C GLU A 252 -13.36 3.37 -20.58
N HIS A 253 -13.56 4.59 -21.07
CA HIS A 253 -14.50 4.79 -22.17
C HIS A 253 -13.87 4.03 -23.32
N GLY A 254 -14.43 2.84 -23.62
CA GLY A 254 -13.98 2.04 -24.75
C GLY A 254 -13.84 2.99 -25.95
N ALA A 255 -12.60 3.16 -26.40
CA ALA A 255 -12.35 3.77 -27.68
C ALA A 255 -13.15 2.93 -28.68
N VAL A 256 -14.27 3.48 -29.13
CA VAL A 256 -15.01 2.97 -30.28
C VAL A 256 -13.96 2.95 -31.39
N ARG A 257 -13.36 1.77 -31.65
CA ARG A 257 -12.64 1.56 -32.88
C ARG A 257 -13.66 1.77 -33.97
N GLU A 258 -13.70 2.97 -34.53
CA GLU A 258 -14.36 3.20 -35.81
C GLU A 258 -13.80 2.16 -36.76
N ARG A 259 -14.66 1.19 -37.09
CA ARG A 259 -14.37 0.26 -38.18
C ARG A 259 -14.28 1.15 -39.43
N ARG A 260 -13.06 1.35 -39.91
CA ARG A 260 -12.87 1.91 -41.26
C ARG A 260 -13.64 1.00 -42.19
N PRO A 261 -14.61 1.57 -43.01
CA PRO A 261 -15.29 0.77 -44.01
C PRO A 261 -14.23 0.19 -44.96
N CYS A 262 -14.38 -1.09 -45.29
CA CYS A 262 -13.60 -1.72 -46.32
C CYS A 262 -13.78 -0.92 -47.63
N ALA A 263 -12.68 -0.46 -48.20
CA ALA A 263 -12.68 0.11 -49.54
C ALA A 263 -13.09 -0.99 -50.51
N GLU A 264 -14.25 -0.80 -51.19
CA GLU A 264 -14.63 -1.62 -52.33
C GLU A 264 -13.64 -1.39 -53.46
N ALA A 265 -13.01 -2.48 -53.90
CA ALA A 265 -12.19 -2.45 -55.10
C ALA A 265 -13.09 -2.29 -56.31
N VAL A 266 -13.07 -1.12 -56.96
CA VAL A 266 -13.68 -0.90 -58.28
C VAL A 266 -12.82 -1.62 -59.30
N HIS A 267 -13.32 -2.74 -59.85
CA HIS A 267 -12.81 -3.32 -61.06
C HIS A 267 -13.21 -2.44 -62.24
N ALA A 268 -12.22 -1.77 -62.84
CA ALA A 268 -12.37 -1.18 -64.17
C ALA A 268 -12.14 -2.28 -65.21
N GLY A 269 -13.14 -2.48 -66.06
CA GLY A 269 -13.10 -3.30 -67.24
C GLY A 269 -12.35 -2.64 -68.41
#